data_b85d0bc61df1d5eec2927e0fe48f8c22
#
_entry.id   b85d0bc61df1d5eec2927e0fe48f8c22
#
_cell.length_a   1.000
_cell.length_b   1.000
_cell.length_c   1.000
_cell.angle_alpha   90.00
_cell.angle_beta   90.00
_cell.angle_gamma   90.00
#
_symmetry.space_group_name_H-M   'P 1'
#
loop_
_entity.id
_entity.type
_entity.pdbx_description
1 polymer ?
#
loop_
_entity_poly.entity_id
_entity_poly.type
_entity_poly.pdbx_seq_one_letter_code
_entity_poly.pdbx_strand_id
1 'polypeptide(L)'
;MRGVTFNMTAMMASNLVSRWSGALWSGALGICAIVAVIRPAEAEPRAVVELFTSQGCSSCPPADQVIGDLSKDPSIIALSMPIDYWDYLGWKDTLADSRFSARQRAYSRMRGDREVYTPQVVVNGSTHVIGSDRAGIESAIGQTDKGTGVMSVPVTMSLAGKQINVSVAASKESAVSRGEVWICSITKSVPIAISRGENRGQQITYHNVVRNLLKVGDWNGRPESWTVPLENLTRDGVDGAVVYVQDGSREKPGAMLGAAYTSLH
;
A
#
# COMPACT_ATOMS: atom_id res chain seq x y z
N MET A 1 -69.32 15.59 46.82
CA MET A 1 -70.63 15.96 46.26
C MET A 1 -70.81 15.33 44.91
N ARG A 2 -71.85 14.49 44.81
CA ARG A 2 -72.63 14.08 43.65
C ARG A 2 -71.79 13.48 42.48
N GLY A 3 -71.90 12.23 42.06
CA GLY A 3 -73.07 11.33 42.17
C GLY A 3 -73.54 11.03 40.75
N VAL A 4 -73.85 9.73 40.55
CA VAL A 4 -74.89 9.19 39.69
C VAL A 4 -74.38 8.67 38.28
N THR A 5 -74.21 7.41 38.10
CA THR A 5 -75.06 6.20 37.86
C THR A 5 -75.40 5.95 36.42
N PHE A 6 -75.08 4.67 36.01
CA PHE A 6 -75.89 3.69 35.33
C PHE A 6 -76.51 4.01 33.95
N ASN A 7 -76.22 3.28 32.92
CA ASN A 7 -77.21 2.27 32.46
C ASN A 7 -76.67 1.22 31.49
N MET A 8 -76.96 0.00 31.78
CA MET A 8 -76.85 -1.21 31.00
C MET A 8 -78.09 -1.31 30.06
N THR A 9 -77.90 -1.66 28.84
CA THR A 9 -78.94 -2.39 28.09
C THR A 9 -78.30 -3.33 27.08
N ALA A 10 -78.54 -4.60 27.27
CA ALA A 10 -78.25 -5.70 26.35
C ALA A 10 -79.39 -5.81 25.31
N MET A 11 -79.10 -6.17 24.10
CA MET A 11 -80.02 -6.92 23.27
C MET A 11 -79.35 -7.62 22.10
N MET A 12 -79.33 -8.88 22.15
CA MET A 12 -79.51 -10.04 21.27
C MET A 12 -79.48 -9.88 19.76
N ALA A 13 -78.58 -10.70 19.19
CA ALA A 13 -78.80 -11.74 18.14
C ALA A 13 -79.25 -11.32 16.74
N SER A 14 -78.41 -11.70 15.78
CA SER A 14 -78.84 -12.59 14.69
C SER A 14 -77.69 -13.06 13.81
N ASN A 15 -77.67 -14.36 13.58
CA ASN A 15 -76.74 -15.11 12.69
C ASN A 15 -76.87 -14.63 11.24
N LEU A 16 -75.75 -14.41 10.56
CA LEU A 16 -75.66 -14.60 9.12
C LEU A 16 -74.35 -15.26 8.79
N VAL A 17 -74.43 -16.51 8.40
CA VAL A 17 -73.37 -17.32 7.83
C VAL A 17 -73.15 -16.81 6.40
N SER A 18 -72.00 -16.28 6.08
CA SER A 18 -71.56 -16.13 4.72
C SER A 18 -70.21 -16.83 4.54
N ARG A 19 -70.29 -17.89 3.76
CA ARG A 19 -69.18 -18.70 3.24
C ARG A 19 -68.30 -17.81 2.36
N TRP A 20 -67.06 -17.56 2.78
CA TRP A 20 -66.04 -17.01 1.86
C TRP A 20 -64.98 -18.06 1.64
N SER A 21 -64.85 -18.38 0.36
CA SER A 21 -63.90 -19.34 -0.22
C SER A 21 -62.46 -18.90 0.01
N GLY A 22 -61.68 -19.82 0.50
CA GLY A 22 -60.25 -19.60 0.73
C GLY A 22 -59.48 -19.42 -0.56
N ALA A 23 -58.79 -18.32 -0.71
CA ALA A 23 -57.68 -18.15 -1.62
C ALA A 23 -56.38 -18.27 -0.82
N LEU A 24 -55.73 -19.44 -0.95
CA LEU A 24 -54.39 -19.68 -0.44
C LEU A 24 -53.40 -18.87 -1.28
N TRP A 25 -53.00 -17.73 -0.81
CA TRP A 25 -51.83 -17.03 -1.34
C TRP A 25 -50.60 -17.62 -0.68
N SER A 26 -49.95 -18.55 -1.40
CA SER A 26 -48.61 -19.01 -1.09
C SER A 26 -47.61 -17.88 -1.39
N GLY A 27 -47.36 -17.03 -0.42
CA GLY A 27 -46.28 -16.05 -0.47
C GLY A 27 -44.92 -16.77 -0.37
N ALA A 28 -44.31 -17.03 -1.51
CA ALA A 28 -42.91 -17.44 -1.54
C ALA A 28 -42.03 -16.28 -1.06
N LEU A 29 -41.64 -16.27 0.19
CA LEU A 29 -40.58 -15.42 0.70
C LEU A 29 -39.27 -15.87 0.05
N GLY A 30 -38.90 -15.20 -1.03
CA GLY A 30 -37.57 -15.33 -1.62
C GLY A 30 -36.53 -14.77 -0.63
N ILE A 31 -35.87 -15.66 0.10
CA ILE A 31 -34.67 -15.33 0.89
C ILE A 31 -33.58 -15.03 -0.13
N CYS A 32 -33.36 -13.75 -0.40
CA CYS A 32 -32.18 -13.29 -1.14
C CYS A 32 -30.97 -13.49 -0.23
N ALA A 33 -30.33 -14.66 -0.33
CA ALA A 33 -29.07 -14.91 0.35
C ALA A 33 -28.02 -13.96 -0.24
N ILE A 34 -27.71 -12.89 0.49
CA ILE A 34 -26.55 -12.04 0.20
C ILE A 34 -25.32 -12.90 0.50
N VAL A 35 -24.74 -13.50 -0.53
CA VAL A 35 -23.44 -14.14 -0.45
C VAL A 35 -22.42 -13.01 -0.23
N ALA A 36 -22.08 -12.74 1.02
CA ALA A 36 -20.95 -11.90 1.35
C ALA A 36 -19.69 -12.63 0.83
N VAL A 37 -19.13 -12.15 -0.27
CA VAL A 37 -17.82 -12.60 -0.75
C VAL A 37 -16.81 -12.14 0.28
N ILE A 38 -16.46 -13.03 1.21
CA ILE A 38 -15.35 -12.84 2.14
C ILE A 38 -14.09 -12.85 1.27
N ARG A 39 -13.59 -11.66 0.87
CA ARG A 39 -12.25 -11.54 0.33
C ARG A 39 -11.28 -11.88 1.47
N PRO A 40 -10.30 -12.77 1.25
CA PRO A 40 -9.25 -12.94 2.25
C PRO A 40 -8.65 -11.56 2.52
N ALA A 41 -8.56 -11.20 3.79
CA ALA A 41 -7.84 -10.00 4.20
C ALA A 41 -6.40 -10.19 3.72
N GLU A 42 -5.97 -9.38 2.77
CA GLU A 42 -4.57 -9.33 2.37
C GLU A 42 -3.79 -8.95 3.63
N ALA A 43 -2.76 -9.74 3.96
CA ALA A 43 -1.97 -9.49 5.17
C ALA A 43 -1.39 -8.08 5.10
N GLU A 44 -1.57 -7.29 6.17
CA GLU A 44 -0.99 -5.95 6.23
C GLU A 44 0.54 -6.08 6.13
N PRO A 45 1.20 -5.32 5.23
CA PRO A 45 2.64 -5.36 5.10
C PRO A 45 3.33 -4.95 6.41
N ARG A 46 4.29 -5.74 6.86
CA ARG A 46 5.12 -5.45 8.05
C ARG A 46 6.32 -4.57 7.75
N ALA A 47 6.70 -4.46 6.47
CA ALA A 47 7.86 -3.67 6.08
C ALA A 47 7.74 -3.13 4.65
N VAL A 48 8.33 -1.94 4.46
CA VAL A 48 8.70 -1.37 3.16
C VAL A 48 10.21 -1.34 3.06
N VAL A 49 10.75 -1.96 2.01
CA VAL A 49 12.19 -2.08 1.74
C VAL A 49 12.49 -1.38 0.42
N GLU A 50 13.26 -0.30 0.45
CA GLU A 50 13.62 0.50 -0.72
C GLU A 50 15.08 0.26 -1.08
N LEU A 51 15.36 -0.40 -2.21
CA LEU A 51 16.71 -0.60 -2.73
C LEU A 51 17.09 0.53 -3.69
N PHE A 52 18.12 1.28 -3.35
CA PHE A 52 18.81 2.21 -4.24
C PHE A 52 19.91 1.45 -4.97
N THR A 53 19.71 1.23 -6.27
CA THR A 53 20.53 0.39 -7.15
C THR A 53 20.87 1.11 -8.44
N SER A 54 21.74 0.56 -9.29
CA SER A 54 22.02 1.05 -10.64
C SER A 54 22.55 -0.04 -11.54
N GLN A 55 22.18 0.00 -12.82
CA GLN A 55 22.76 -0.82 -13.87
C GLN A 55 24.27 -0.58 -14.03
N GLY A 56 24.77 0.60 -13.69
CA GLY A 56 26.19 0.95 -13.74
C GLY A 56 27.03 0.50 -12.53
N CYS A 57 26.42 -0.06 -11.51
CA CYS A 57 27.07 -0.43 -10.26
C CYS A 57 27.42 -1.92 -10.23
N SER A 58 28.70 -2.29 -10.24
CA SER A 58 29.16 -3.69 -10.29
C SER A 58 28.83 -4.52 -9.05
N SER A 59 28.65 -3.89 -7.90
CA SER A 59 28.24 -4.54 -6.63
C SER A 59 26.73 -4.65 -6.44
N CYS A 60 25.91 -4.10 -7.37
CA CYS A 60 24.45 -4.06 -7.24
C CYS A 60 23.71 -5.38 -7.61
N PRO A 61 24.15 -6.18 -8.58
CA PRO A 61 23.38 -7.35 -9.02
C PRO A 61 22.99 -8.35 -7.91
N PRO A 62 23.83 -8.64 -6.90
CA PRO A 62 23.42 -9.49 -5.78
C PRO A 62 22.28 -8.87 -4.95
N ALA A 63 22.23 -7.55 -4.80
CA ALA A 63 21.17 -6.86 -4.09
C ALA A 63 19.85 -6.88 -4.88
N ASP A 64 19.91 -6.76 -6.21
CA ASP A 64 18.72 -6.87 -7.08
C ASP A 64 18.09 -8.26 -6.97
N GLN A 65 18.90 -9.33 -6.80
CA GLN A 65 18.41 -10.68 -6.51
C GLN A 65 17.73 -10.76 -5.13
N VAL A 66 18.33 -10.16 -4.10
CA VAL A 66 17.73 -10.13 -2.74
C VAL A 66 16.36 -9.46 -2.77
N ILE A 67 16.21 -8.33 -3.48
CA ILE A 67 14.90 -7.68 -3.64
C ILE A 67 13.92 -8.58 -4.41
N GLY A 68 14.38 -9.29 -5.44
CA GLY A 68 13.56 -10.27 -6.14
C GLY A 68 13.03 -11.38 -5.24
N ASP A 69 13.83 -11.83 -4.28
CA ASP A 69 13.40 -12.83 -3.30
C ASP A 69 12.45 -12.24 -2.24
N LEU A 70 12.76 -11.06 -1.72
CA LEU A 70 11.90 -10.37 -0.75
C LEU A 70 10.53 -10.01 -1.34
N SER A 71 10.46 -9.72 -2.64
CA SER A 71 9.20 -9.39 -3.31
C SER A 71 8.21 -10.57 -3.39
N LYS A 72 8.66 -11.79 -3.08
CA LYS A 72 7.80 -12.99 -3.00
C LYS A 72 7.09 -13.13 -1.66
N ASP A 73 7.54 -12.43 -0.63
CA ASP A 73 6.89 -12.38 0.69
C ASP A 73 5.79 -11.31 0.68
N PRO A 74 4.50 -11.68 0.76
CA PRO A 74 3.40 -10.73 0.72
C PRO A 74 3.37 -9.77 1.92
N SER A 75 4.09 -10.09 3.00
CA SER A 75 4.24 -9.20 4.16
C SER A 75 5.31 -8.13 3.97
N ILE A 76 6.07 -8.13 2.86
CA ILE A 76 7.13 -7.18 2.56
C ILE A 76 6.85 -6.47 1.24
N ILE A 77 6.79 -5.15 1.27
CA ILE A 77 6.80 -4.33 0.06
C ILE A 77 8.25 -4.01 -0.28
N ALA A 78 8.85 -4.80 -1.17
CA ALA A 78 10.21 -4.58 -1.67
C ALA A 78 10.17 -3.78 -2.97
N LEU A 79 10.90 -2.67 -3.05
CA LEU A 79 10.91 -1.72 -4.15
C LEU A 79 12.33 -1.50 -4.68
N SER A 80 12.51 -1.52 -6.00
CA SER A 80 13.74 -1.06 -6.65
C SER A 80 13.61 0.39 -7.07
N MET A 81 14.57 1.22 -6.65
CA MET A 81 14.67 2.64 -6.96
C MET A 81 16.01 2.92 -7.66
N PRO A 82 16.10 2.73 -8.99
CA PRO A 82 17.34 2.94 -9.73
C PRO A 82 17.75 4.42 -9.72
N ILE A 83 19.02 4.67 -9.31
CA ILE A 83 19.61 6.01 -9.19
C ILE A 83 20.46 6.34 -10.42
N ASP A 84 20.67 7.63 -10.69
CA ASP A 84 21.28 8.15 -11.91
C ASP A 84 22.76 8.57 -11.77
N TYR A 85 23.31 8.59 -10.54
CA TYR A 85 24.66 9.13 -10.36
C TYR A 85 25.81 8.18 -10.77
N TRP A 86 25.52 7.01 -11.36
CA TRP A 86 26.48 6.12 -12.03
C TRP A 86 26.49 6.26 -13.55
N ASP A 87 25.58 7.04 -14.15
CA ASP A 87 25.42 7.15 -15.60
C ASP A 87 26.67 7.68 -16.32
N TYR A 88 27.55 8.38 -15.62
CA TYR A 88 28.80 8.90 -16.18
C TYR A 88 29.86 7.83 -16.48
N LEU A 89 29.69 6.58 -16.02
CA LEU A 89 30.60 5.48 -16.25
C LEU A 89 30.42 4.78 -17.62
N GLY A 90 29.74 5.42 -18.55
CA GLY A 90 29.62 4.95 -19.94
C GLY A 90 28.41 4.05 -20.22
N TRP A 91 27.53 3.85 -19.25
CA TRP A 91 26.23 3.21 -19.40
C TRP A 91 25.16 4.05 -18.72
N LYS A 92 24.19 4.49 -19.50
CA LYS A 92 23.04 5.21 -18.95
C LYS A 92 21.99 4.19 -18.47
N ASP A 93 21.67 4.21 -17.18
CA ASP A 93 20.63 3.35 -16.61
C ASP A 93 19.25 3.76 -17.14
N THR A 94 18.61 2.84 -17.88
CA THR A 94 17.33 3.09 -18.55
C THR A 94 16.14 3.15 -17.59
N LEU A 95 16.34 2.75 -16.33
CA LEU A 95 15.35 2.74 -15.28
C LEU A 95 15.56 3.86 -14.25
N ALA A 96 16.72 4.53 -14.30
CA ALA A 96 17.10 5.54 -13.32
C ALA A 96 16.22 6.79 -13.36
N ASP A 97 16.01 7.35 -12.17
CA ASP A 97 15.32 8.64 -11.99
C ASP A 97 16.05 9.47 -10.94
N SER A 98 16.36 10.71 -11.26
CA SER A 98 17.03 11.65 -10.36
C SER A 98 16.25 11.90 -9.05
N ARG A 99 14.93 11.69 -9.07
CA ARG A 99 14.08 11.76 -7.87
C ARG A 99 14.45 10.70 -6.84
N PHE A 100 14.89 9.51 -7.28
CA PHE A 100 15.34 8.44 -6.37
C PHE A 100 16.70 8.78 -5.75
N SER A 101 17.63 9.32 -6.54
CA SER A 101 18.89 9.85 -6.00
C SER A 101 18.65 10.97 -4.97
N ALA A 102 17.67 11.85 -5.22
CA ALA A 102 17.29 12.89 -4.28
C ALA A 102 16.67 12.32 -3.00
N ARG A 103 15.82 11.28 -3.12
CA ARG A 103 15.22 10.57 -1.99
C ARG A 103 16.26 9.87 -1.13
N GLN A 104 17.22 9.18 -1.73
CA GLN A 104 18.33 8.54 -1.03
C GLN A 104 19.14 9.57 -0.21
N ARG A 105 19.49 10.70 -0.84
CA ARG A 105 20.18 11.81 -0.15
C ARG A 105 19.34 12.45 0.95
N ALA A 106 18.01 12.50 0.79
CA ALA A 106 17.13 12.99 1.85
C ALA A 106 17.15 12.08 3.08
N TYR A 107 17.08 10.75 2.89
CA TYR A 107 17.25 9.79 3.97
C TYR A 107 18.59 9.96 4.71
N SER A 108 19.71 10.06 4.00
CA SER A 108 21.02 10.21 4.62
C SER A 108 21.16 11.51 5.44
N ARG A 109 20.52 12.60 4.95
CA ARG A 109 20.47 13.84 5.74
C ARG A 109 19.65 13.70 7.01
N MET A 110 18.51 12.98 6.94
CA MET A 110 17.64 12.77 8.10
C MET A 110 18.29 11.90 9.16
N ARG A 111 19.04 10.87 8.76
CA ARG A 111 19.83 10.06 9.69
C ARG A 111 21.05 10.81 10.26
N GLY A 112 21.54 11.83 9.55
CA GLY A 112 22.72 12.61 9.97
C GLY A 112 24.06 11.96 9.65
N ASP A 113 24.08 10.74 9.09
CA ASP A 113 25.29 9.99 8.74
C ASP A 113 25.92 10.46 7.42
N ARG A 114 25.11 11.08 6.55
CA ARG A 114 25.47 11.52 5.20
C ARG A 114 25.94 10.38 4.28
N GLU A 115 25.69 9.14 4.64
CA GLU A 115 26.08 7.97 3.86
C GLU A 115 25.11 7.76 2.68
N VAL A 116 25.69 7.80 1.46
CA VAL A 116 25.02 7.53 0.19
C VAL A 116 25.92 6.60 -0.62
N TYR A 117 25.44 5.40 -0.87
CA TYR A 117 26.17 4.37 -1.60
C TYR A 117 25.19 3.43 -2.35
N THR A 118 25.68 2.61 -3.24
CA THR A 118 24.94 1.50 -3.85
C THR A 118 25.74 0.19 -3.75
N PRO A 119 25.01 -0.93 -3.57
CA PRO A 119 23.58 -1.04 -3.31
C PRO A 119 23.22 -0.68 -1.87
N GLN A 120 22.31 0.26 -1.67
CA GLN A 120 21.82 0.64 -0.35
C GLN A 120 20.33 0.29 -0.22
N VAL A 121 19.98 -0.42 0.84
CA VAL A 121 18.59 -0.63 1.26
C VAL A 121 18.25 0.32 2.38
N VAL A 122 17.06 0.93 2.31
CA VAL A 122 16.42 1.63 3.43
C VAL A 122 15.18 0.84 3.84
N VAL A 123 15.13 0.46 5.12
CA VAL A 123 14.04 -0.30 5.72
C VAL A 123 13.13 0.64 6.50
N ASN A 124 11.85 0.60 6.18
CA ASN A 124 10.79 1.38 6.83
C ASN A 124 11.11 2.88 6.99
N GLY A 125 11.88 3.44 6.04
CA GLY A 125 12.24 4.86 6.01
C GLY A 125 13.25 5.32 7.07
N SER A 126 13.83 4.41 7.86
CA SER A 126 14.68 4.77 9.01
C SER A 126 16.07 4.15 8.97
N THR A 127 16.17 2.83 8.87
CA THR A 127 17.44 2.10 8.96
C THR A 127 17.99 1.78 7.57
N HIS A 128 19.29 1.94 7.36
CA HIS A 128 19.93 1.52 6.11
C HIS A 128 20.91 0.37 6.32
N VAL A 129 21.02 -0.47 5.30
CA VAL A 129 21.95 -1.60 5.25
C VAL A 129 22.49 -1.80 3.83
N ILE A 130 23.58 -2.56 3.68
CA ILE A 130 24.07 -2.97 2.36
C ILE A 130 23.01 -3.84 1.70
N GLY A 131 22.64 -3.51 0.46
CA GLY A 131 21.51 -4.15 -0.22
C GLY A 131 21.68 -5.65 -0.49
N SER A 132 22.91 -6.15 -0.56
CA SER A 132 23.22 -7.58 -0.70
C SER A 132 23.26 -8.35 0.62
N ASP A 133 23.21 -7.65 1.78
CA ASP A 133 23.18 -8.29 3.11
C ASP A 133 21.75 -8.63 3.51
N ARG A 134 21.26 -9.79 3.07
CA ARG A 134 19.92 -10.27 3.39
C ARG A 134 19.67 -10.38 4.90
N ALA A 135 20.64 -10.90 5.65
CA ALA A 135 20.50 -11.07 7.10
C ALA A 135 20.41 -9.70 7.82
N GLY A 136 21.20 -8.73 7.37
CA GLY A 136 21.11 -7.35 7.84
C GLY A 136 19.75 -6.71 7.55
N ILE A 137 19.18 -6.94 6.36
CA ILE A 137 17.84 -6.45 6.00
C ILE A 137 16.76 -7.07 6.89
N GLU A 138 16.77 -8.40 7.08
CA GLU A 138 15.82 -9.11 7.95
C GLU A 138 15.96 -8.64 9.42
N SER A 139 17.18 -8.44 9.90
CA SER A 139 17.43 -7.86 11.22
C SER A 139 16.89 -6.45 11.36
N ALA A 140 17.09 -5.59 10.35
CA ALA A 140 16.58 -4.23 10.33
C ALA A 140 15.03 -4.20 10.33
N ILE A 141 14.37 -5.09 9.57
CA ILE A 141 12.92 -5.26 9.61
C ILE A 141 12.47 -5.59 11.04
N GLY A 142 13.07 -6.60 11.67
CA GLY A 142 12.70 -7.03 13.03
C GLY A 142 13.00 -5.98 14.12
N GLN A 143 13.91 -5.05 13.89
CA GLN A 143 14.18 -3.92 14.79
C GLN A 143 13.16 -2.81 14.65
N THR A 144 12.72 -2.51 13.41
CA THR A 144 11.72 -1.46 13.15
C THR A 144 10.32 -1.89 13.58
N ASP A 145 10.00 -3.18 13.54
CA ASP A 145 8.73 -3.73 14.07
C ASP A 145 8.53 -3.44 15.57
N LYS A 146 9.61 -3.18 16.31
CA LYS A 146 9.57 -2.85 17.74
C LYS A 146 9.48 -1.34 18.02
N GLY A 147 9.58 -0.53 16.97
CA GLY A 147 9.44 0.93 17.07
C GLY A 147 7.99 1.34 17.17
N THR A 148 7.70 2.31 18.04
CA THR A 148 6.37 2.90 18.13
C THR A 148 6.00 3.60 16.82
N GLY A 149 4.89 3.21 16.22
CA GLY A 149 4.31 3.87 15.04
C GLY A 149 4.76 3.36 13.68
N VAL A 150 5.86 2.61 13.57
CA VAL A 150 6.30 2.01 12.31
C VAL A 150 5.30 0.94 11.87
N MET A 151 4.79 1.06 10.63
CA MET A 151 3.80 0.14 10.04
C MET A 151 2.56 -0.13 10.92
N SER A 152 2.19 0.82 11.80
CA SER A 152 1.08 0.68 12.75
C SER A 152 -0.25 1.25 12.23
N VAL A 153 -0.22 2.00 11.14
CA VAL A 153 -1.40 2.65 10.56
C VAL A 153 -1.96 1.77 9.43
N PRO A 154 -3.18 1.22 9.59
CA PRO A 154 -3.81 0.44 8.52
C PRO A 154 -4.04 1.30 7.28
N VAL A 155 -3.56 0.81 6.15
CA VAL A 155 -3.71 1.42 4.83
C VAL A 155 -4.36 0.39 3.91
N THR A 156 -5.38 0.82 3.17
CA THR A 156 -6.00 -0.01 2.16
C THR A 156 -6.00 0.69 0.81
N MET A 157 -5.91 -0.10 -0.24
CA MET A 157 -5.95 0.38 -1.61
C MET A 157 -6.76 -0.58 -2.48
N SER A 158 -7.59 -0.04 -3.37
CA SER A 158 -8.37 -0.85 -4.30
C SER A 158 -8.52 -0.18 -5.65
N LEU A 159 -8.49 -0.99 -6.71
CA LEU A 159 -8.80 -0.54 -8.07
C LEU A 159 -10.32 -0.61 -8.28
N ALA A 160 -10.92 0.51 -8.68
CA ALA A 160 -12.34 0.64 -8.99
C ALA A 160 -12.51 1.34 -10.35
N GLY A 161 -12.71 0.54 -11.39
CA GLY A 161 -12.76 1.06 -12.76
C GLY A 161 -11.47 1.75 -13.18
N LYS A 162 -11.54 3.05 -13.46
CA LYS A 162 -10.37 3.87 -13.83
C LYS A 162 -9.80 4.70 -12.68
N GLN A 163 -10.05 4.28 -11.45
CA GLN A 163 -9.62 5.00 -10.26
C GLN A 163 -9.03 4.04 -9.24
N ILE A 164 -8.06 4.52 -8.48
CA ILE A 164 -7.55 3.86 -7.29
C ILE A 164 -8.07 4.61 -6.08
N ASN A 165 -8.79 3.88 -5.22
CA ASN A 165 -9.23 4.39 -3.93
C ASN A 165 -8.19 4.01 -2.88
N VAL A 166 -7.72 5.00 -2.14
CA VAL A 166 -6.77 4.86 -1.04
C VAL A 166 -7.50 5.25 0.24
N SER A 167 -7.41 4.45 1.29
CA SER A 167 -7.93 4.78 2.60
C SER A 167 -6.88 4.53 3.67
N VAL A 168 -6.72 5.50 4.55
CA VAL A 168 -5.80 5.47 5.69
C VAL A 168 -6.64 5.56 6.96
N ALA A 169 -6.49 4.62 7.86
CA ALA A 169 -7.23 4.59 9.12
C ALA A 169 -6.74 5.65 10.11
N ALA A 170 -7.45 5.81 11.23
CA ALA A 170 -6.95 6.59 12.35
C ALA A 170 -5.71 5.93 12.95
N SER A 171 -4.77 6.75 13.43
CA SER A 171 -3.72 6.26 14.31
C SER A 171 -4.30 5.78 15.63
N LYS A 172 -3.82 4.63 16.11
CA LYS A 172 -4.08 4.13 17.46
C LYS A 172 -3.04 4.67 18.47
N GLU A 173 -1.96 5.23 17.97
CA GLU A 173 -0.85 5.72 18.78
C GLU A 173 -0.81 7.25 18.77
N SER A 174 -0.83 7.88 19.93
CA SER A 174 -0.83 9.35 20.08
C SER A 174 0.42 10.01 19.51
N ALA A 175 1.55 9.30 19.46
CA ALA A 175 2.80 9.77 18.89
C ALA A 175 2.76 9.86 17.36
N VAL A 176 1.84 9.13 16.70
CA VAL A 176 1.70 9.06 15.23
C VAL A 176 0.47 9.87 14.83
N SER A 177 0.66 11.13 14.52
CA SER A 177 -0.45 12.08 14.30
C SER A 177 -0.47 12.74 12.92
N ARG A 178 0.53 12.48 12.07
CA ARG A 178 0.62 13.08 10.74
C ARG A 178 1.57 12.29 9.84
N GLY A 179 1.41 12.46 8.54
CA GLY A 179 2.30 11.90 7.52
C GLY A 179 1.91 12.36 6.13
N GLU A 180 2.79 12.18 5.17
CA GLU A 180 2.49 12.34 3.75
C GLU A 180 2.05 11.00 3.18
N VAL A 181 0.99 11.01 2.38
CA VAL A 181 0.50 9.84 1.64
C VAL A 181 1.09 9.87 0.24
N TRP A 182 1.82 8.83 -0.09
CA TRP A 182 2.47 8.67 -1.37
C TRP A 182 1.96 7.44 -2.09
N ILE A 183 1.83 7.52 -3.41
CA ILE A 183 1.56 6.37 -4.26
C ILE A 183 2.66 6.24 -5.31
N CYS A 184 3.15 5.03 -5.52
CA CYS A 184 4.05 4.73 -6.62
C CYS A 184 3.48 3.64 -7.52
N SER A 185 3.70 3.79 -8.83
CA SER A 185 3.47 2.73 -9.80
C SER A 185 4.73 1.89 -9.95
N ILE A 186 4.58 0.58 -10.12
CA ILE A 186 5.69 -0.35 -10.25
C ILE A 186 5.55 -1.26 -11.46
N THR A 187 6.71 -1.71 -11.97
CA THR A 187 6.82 -2.85 -12.88
C THR A 187 7.41 -4.02 -12.10
N LYS A 188 6.68 -5.14 -12.01
CA LYS A 188 7.08 -6.30 -11.19
C LYS A 188 8.39 -6.94 -11.62
N SER A 189 8.65 -6.98 -12.93
CA SER A 189 9.83 -7.64 -13.47
C SER A 189 10.30 -6.96 -14.75
N VAL A 190 11.56 -6.49 -14.75
CA VAL A 190 12.17 -5.82 -15.90
C VAL A 190 13.53 -6.46 -16.20
N PRO A 191 13.62 -7.34 -17.19
CA PRO A 191 14.91 -7.88 -17.63
C PRO A 191 15.66 -6.84 -18.47
N ILE A 192 16.92 -6.59 -18.14
CA ILE A 192 17.80 -5.66 -18.86
C ILE A 192 19.08 -6.36 -19.27
N ALA A 193 19.41 -6.30 -20.56
CA ALA A 193 20.72 -6.69 -21.07
C ALA A 193 21.65 -5.46 -21.09
N ILE A 194 22.72 -5.51 -20.31
CA ILE A 194 23.67 -4.40 -20.16
C ILE A 194 24.80 -4.55 -21.16
N SER A 195 24.92 -3.60 -22.09
CA SER A 195 25.89 -3.69 -23.19
C SER A 195 27.19 -2.94 -22.94
N ARG A 196 27.27 -2.08 -21.93
CA ARG A 196 28.43 -1.26 -21.60
C ARG A 196 28.60 -1.08 -20.09
N GLY A 197 29.69 -0.44 -19.66
CA GLY A 197 29.99 -0.17 -18.26
C GLY A 197 30.48 -1.42 -17.51
N GLU A 198 30.51 -1.34 -16.18
CA GLU A 198 31.08 -2.39 -15.30
C GLU A 198 30.29 -3.72 -15.36
N ASN A 199 28.98 -3.67 -15.61
CA ASN A 199 28.11 -4.85 -15.74
C ASN A 199 27.95 -5.34 -17.20
N ARG A 200 28.84 -4.93 -18.11
CA ARG A 200 28.77 -5.31 -19.52
C ARG A 200 28.63 -6.82 -19.71
N GLY A 201 27.70 -7.23 -20.56
CA GLY A 201 27.43 -8.63 -20.92
C GLY A 201 26.52 -9.36 -19.92
N GLN A 202 26.12 -8.72 -18.82
CA GLN A 202 25.16 -9.30 -17.88
C GLN A 202 23.72 -9.05 -18.33
N GLN A 203 22.85 -9.99 -18.00
CA GLN A 203 21.40 -9.84 -18.06
C GLN A 203 20.88 -9.86 -16.63
N ILE A 204 20.31 -8.75 -16.18
CA ILE A 204 19.84 -8.55 -14.81
C ILE A 204 18.33 -8.33 -14.84
N THR A 205 17.59 -9.02 -13.98
CA THR A 205 16.17 -8.78 -13.79
C THR A 205 15.96 -7.92 -12.56
N TYR A 206 15.39 -6.75 -12.76
CA TYR A 206 14.98 -5.83 -11.69
C TYR A 206 13.54 -6.14 -11.27
N HIS A 207 13.27 -6.10 -9.98
CA HIS A 207 11.96 -6.45 -9.42
C HIS A 207 11.29 -5.25 -8.75
N ASN A 208 9.96 -5.14 -8.91
CA ASN A 208 9.15 -4.05 -8.36
C ASN A 208 9.79 -2.67 -8.58
N VAL A 209 10.18 -2.43 -9.84
CA VAL A 209 10.82 -1.17 -10.24
C VAL A 209 9.84 -0.03 -10.13
N VAL A 210 10.12 0.97 -9.32
CA VAL A 210 9.31 2.17 -9.21
C VAL A 210 9.39 2.97 -10.50
N ARG A 211 8.25 3.24 -11.12
CA ARG A 211 8.13 3.97 -12.39
C ARG A 211 7.69 5.42 -12.20
N ASN A 212 6.90 5.67 -11.18
CA ASN A 212 6.45 7.00 -10.80
C ASN A 212 6.21 7.06 -9.29
N LEU A 213 6.35 8.25 -8.72
CA LEU A 213 6.12 8.52 -7.30
C LEU A 213 5.36 9.85 -7.18
N LEU A 214 4.14 9.79 -6.65
CA LEU A 214 3.22 10.93 -6.54
C LEU A 214 2.79 11.12 -5.09
N LYS A 215 2.77 12.35 -4.62
CA LYS A 215 2.10 12.71 -3.38
C LYS A 215 0.58 12.72 -3.62
N VAL A 216 -0.16 11.98 -2.81
CA VAL A 216 -1.63 11.89 -2.85
C VAL A 216 -2.25 12.94 -1.96
N GLY A 217 -1.68 13.14 -0.77
CA GLY A 217 -2.19 14.09 0.21
C GLY A 217 -1.37 14.10 1.50
N ASP A 218 -1.90 14.83 2.48
CA ASP A 218 -1.37 14.88 3.84
C ASP A 218 -2.38 14.23 4.78
N TRP A 219 -1.90 13.29 5.60
CA TRP A 219 -2.71 12.62 6.61
C TRP A 219 -2.45 13.22 8.00
N ASN A 220 -3.52 13.45 8.76
CA ASN A 220 -3.49 14.18 10.05
C ASN A 220 -3.85 13.32 11.27
N GLY A 221 -3.65 12.01 11.18
CA GLY A 221 -3.94 11.07 12.25
C GLY A 221 -5.39 10.58 12.30
N ARG A 222 -6.29 11.13 11.47
CA ARG A 222 -7.71 10.76 11.39
C ARG A 222 -7.97 9.88 10.15
N PRO A 223 -9.08 9.13 10.12
CA PRO A 223 -9.45 8.39 8.92
C PRO A 223 -9.63 9.35 7.74
N GLU A 224 -8.97 9.04 6.63
CA GLU A 224 -9.02 9.85 5.42
C GLU A 224 -8.94 8.97 4.18
N SER A 225 -9.52 9.44 3.07
CA SER A 225 -9.52 8.70 1.82
C SER A 225 -9.29 9.61 0.63
N TRP A 226 -8.61 9.08 -0.37
CA TRP A 226 -8.28 9.78 -1.62
C TRP A 226 -8.64 8.89 -2.81
N THR A 227 -8.90 9.55 -3.92
CA THR A 227 -9.09 8.89 -5.21
C THR A 227 -8.04 9.40 -6.19
N VAL A 228 -7.30 8.48 -6.79
CA VAL A 228 -6.25 8.77 -7.77
C VAL A 228 -6.68 8.23 -9.12
N PRO A 229 -6.75 9.06 -10.18
CA PRO A 229 -7.00 8.59 -11.54
C PRO A 229 -5.92 7.57 -11.96
N LEU A 230 -6.34 6.44 -12.50
CA LEU A 230 -5.43 5.37 -12.93
C LEU A 230 -4.43 5.85 -13.98
N GLU A 231 -4.83 6.78 -14.84
CA GLU A 231 -3.98 7.41 -15.87
C GLU A 231 -2.74 8.12 -15.30
N ASN A 232 -2.80 8.61 -14.06
CA ASN A 232 -1.65 9.23 -13.39
C ASN A 232 -0.55 8.23 -13.02
N LEU A 233 -0.89 6.95 -12.98
CA LEU A 233 0.00 5.86 -12.57
C LEU A 233 0.40 4.98 -13.75
N THR A 234 -0.46 4.83 -14.76
CA THR A 234 -0.23 3.92 -15.88
C THR A 234 0.80 4.49 -16.84
N ARG A 235 1.80 3.67 -17.15
CA ARG A 235 2.78 3.80 -18.23
C ARG A 235 3.01 2.41 -18.80
N ASP A 236 3.69 2.31 -19.93
CA ASP A 236 4.07 1.03 -20.52
C ASP A 236 4.81 0.15 -19.49
N GLY A 237 4.32 -1.06 -19.30
CA GLY A 237 4.90 -2.05 -18.41
C GLY A 237 4.59 -1.87 -16.92
N VAL A 238 3.73 -0.91 -16.52
CA VAL A 238 3.27 -0.80 -15.14
C VAL A 238 2.18 -1.85 -14.88
N ASP A 239 2.35 -2.63 -13.82
CA ASP A 239 1.48 -3.74 -13.46
C ASP A 239 1.03 -3.76 -12.00
N GLY A 240 1.52 -2.83 -11.19
CA GLY A 240 1.14 -2.69 -9.80
C GLY A 240 1.27 -1.26 -9.27
N ALA A 241 0.65 -1.03 -8.13
CA ALA A 241 0.76 0.20 -7.36
C ALA A 241 1.00 -0.10 -5.89
N VAL A 242 1.78 0.76 -5.24
CA VAL A 242 2.04 0.75 -3.80
C VAL A 242 1.66 2.11 -3.26
N VAL A 243 0.91 2.15 -2.18
CA VAL A 243 0.68 3.35 -1.37
C VAL A 243 1.36 3.19 -0.03
N TYR A 244 1.92 4.28 0.49
CA TYR A 244 2.45 4.31 1.85
C TYR A 244 2.21 5.67 2.50
N VAL A 245 2.10 5.64 3.81
CA VAL A 245 2.07 6.83 4.68
C VAL A 245 3.45 6.95 5.30
N GLN A 246 4.09 8.09 5.14
CA GLN A 246 5.42 8.36 5.66
C GLN A 246 5.42 9.59 6.55
N ASP A 247 6.01 9.48 7.74
CA ASP A 247 6.24 10.64 8.61
C ASP A 247 7.22 11.62 7.96
N GLY A 248 7.07 12.89 8.30
CA GLY A 248 7.89 13.96 7.75
C GLY A 248 7.43 14.49 6.41
N SER A 249 8.37 14.78 5.50
CA SER A 249 8.11 15.30 4.16
C SER A 249 9.06 14.69 3.12
N ARG A 250 8.82 15.00 1.85
CA ARG A 250 9.71 14.59 0.76
C ARG A 250 11.17 14.95 0.99
N GLU A 251 11.44 16.13 1.53
CA GLU A 251 12.80 16.63 1.81
C GLU A 251 13.37 16.10 3.13
N LYS A 252 12.49 15.68 4.03
CA LYS A 252 12.79 15.15 5.37
C LYS A 252 11.98 13.88 5.64
N PRO A 253 12.22 12.81 4.86
CA PRO A 253 11.46 11.57 5.02
C PRO A 253 11.81 10.89 6.35
N GLY A 254 10.79 10.53 7.11
CA GLY A 254 10.88 9.77 8.35
C GLY A 254 10.41 8.32 8.18
N ALA A 255 9.90 7.76 9.26
CA ALA A 255 9.44 6.37 9.30
C ALA A 255 8.22 6.12 8.40
N MET A 256 8.13 4.92 7.83
CA MET A 256 6.92 4.43 7.18
C MET A 256 5.90 4.03 8.24
N LEU A 257 4.73 4.64 8.19
CA LEU A 257 3.66 4.44 9.18
C LEU A 257 2.67 3.35 8.77
N GLY A 258 2.54 3.08 7.49
CA GLY A 258 1.70 2.05 6.93
C GLY A 258 1.82 2.01 5.41
N ALA A 259 1.46 0.89 4.80
CA ALA A 259 1.52 0.72 3.36
C ALA A 259 0.51 -0.33 2.87
N ALA A 260 0.19 -0.27 1.58
CA ALA A 260 -0.59 -1.29 0.89
C ALA A 260 -0.12 -1.44 -0.56
N TYR A 261 -0.36 -2.61 -1.14
CA TYR A 261 -0.09 -2.94 -2.54
C TYR A 261 -1.39 -3.35 -3.24
N THR A 262 -1.51 -3.07 -4.54
CA THR A 262 -2.55 -3.66 -5.39
C THR A 262 -2.02 -3.94 -6.80
N SER A 263 -2.48 -5.03 -7.42
CA SER A 263 -2.28 -5.27 -8.84
C SER A 263 -3.16 -4.33 -9.65
N LEU A 264 -2.68 -3.89 -10.81
CA LEU A 264 -3.44 -3.03 -11.73
C LEU A 264 -4.06 -3.82 -12.91
N HIS A 265 -3.93 -5.16 -12.87
CA HIS A 265 -4.48 -6.11 -13.85
C HIS A 265 -5.31 -7.18 -13.16
#